data_d1977f8eb266c257f0ed1c761b1fc0c8
#
_entry.id   d1977f8eb266c257f0ed1c761b1fc0c8
#
_cell.length_a   1.000
_cell.length_b   1.000
_cell.length_c   1.000
_cell.angle_alpha   90.00
_cell.angle_beta   90.00
_cell.angle_gamma   90.00
#
_symmetry.space_group_name_H-M   'P 1'
#
loop_
_entity.id
_entity.type
_entity.pdbx_description
1 polymer ?
#
loop_
_entity_poly.entity_id
_entity_poly.type
_entity_poly.pdbx_seq_one_letter_code
_entity_poly.pdbx_strand_id
1 'polypeptide(L)'
;MGNDHQIAFKKGLFGAKCIVDGDEYKVKSKNWVIWMADHQISIPGAECNLVVIGNKISLAVNGTYLEDGAPYEPIRNIPAWLNVLVVVNAVIGVFMFGMIGLAVNVLLALLTFKLSLGKKNMPAMIIQIVLLVIMLLLTVAAFIAA
;
A
#
# COMPACT_ATOMS: atom_id res chain seq x y z
N MET A 1 -32.45 3.01 19.32
CA MET A 1 -31.43 3.83 20.00
C MET A 1 -30.09 3.35 19.48
N GLY A 2 -29.44 4.10 18.60
CA GLY A 2 -28.10 3.76 18.12
C GLY A 2 -27.11 4.11 19.23
N ASN A 3 -26.28 3.15 19.63
CA ASN A 3 -25.16 3.44 20.50
C ASN A 3 -24.09 4.14 19.65
N ASP A 4 -23.71 5.34 20.03
CA ASP A 4 -22.60 6.05 19.40
C ASP A 4 -21.30 5.39 19.88
N HIS A 5 -20.60 4.72 18.96
CA HIS A 5 -19.28 4.13 19.22
C HIS A 5 -18.17 5.09 18.78
N GLN A 6 -17.17 5.27 19.63
CA GLN A 6 -15.99 6.08 19.30
C GLN A 6 -14.87 5.20 18.75
N ILE A 7 -14.50 5.44 17.50
CA ILE A 7 -13.40 4.73 16.84
C ILE A 7 -12.29 5.73 16.55
N ALA A 8 -11.09 5.47 17.10
CA ALA A 8 -9.91 6.26 16.84
C ALA A 8 -8.77 5.37 16.29
N PHE A 9 -8.02 5.89 15.33
CA PHE A 9 -6.84 5.21 14.79
C PHE A 9 -5.59 6.01 15.14
N LYS A 10 -4.60 5.33 15.74
CA LYS A 10 -3.29 5.91 16.07
C LYS A 10 -2.20 5.13 15.37
N LYS A 11 -1.43 5.82 14.51
CA LYS A 11 -0.26 5.27 13.83
C LYS A 11 1.00 5.77 14.53
N GLY A 12 1.82 4.84 15.03
CA GLY A 12 3.13 5.11 15.61
C GLY A 12 4.26 4.61 14.72
N LEU A 13 5.52 4.90 15.09
CA LEU A 13 6.72 4.47 14.36
C LEU A 13 6.85 2.93 14.30
N PHE A 14 6.39 2.22 15.33
CA PHE A 14 6.53 0.76 15.47
C PHE A 14 5.22 -0.01 15.32
N GLY A 15 4.17 0.60 14.76
CA GLY A 15 2.89 -0.05 14.57
C GLY A 15 1.71 0.90 14.64
N ALA A 16 0.52 0.36 14.49
CA ALA A 16 -0.72 1.12 14.61
C ALA A 16 -1.67 0.44 15.59
N LYS A 17 -2.53 1.25 16.17
CA LYS A 17 -3.58 0.82 17.09
C LYS A 17 -4.91 1.40 16.63
N CYS A 18 -5.94 0.58 16.68
CA CYS A 18 -7.32 1.00 16.60
C CYS A 18 -7.87 1.05 18.04
N ILE A 19 -8.53 2.13 18.41
CA ILE A 19 -9.16 2.28 19.73
C ILE A 19 -10.66 2.33 19.45
N VAL A 20 -11.39 1.43 20.09
CA VAL A 20 -12.85 1.35 20.00
C VAL A 20 -13.40 1.45 21.42
N ASP A 21 -14.12 2.50 21.70
CA ASP A 21 -14.72 2.77 23.03
C ASP A 21 -13.73 2.70 24.20
N GLY A 22 -12.44 3.00 23.93
CA GLY A 22 -11.36 2.95 24.92
C GLY A 22 -10.51 1.67 24.89
N ASP A 23 -10.97 0.61 24.23
CA ASP A 23 -10.21 -0.63 24.07
C ASP A 23 -9.22 -0.54 22.90
N GLU A 24 -7.96 -0.90 23.16
CA GLU A 24 -6.88 -0.81 22.18
C GLU A 24 -6.64 -2.14 21.45
N TYR A 25 -6.75 -2.12 20.13
CA TYR A 25 -6.45 -3.26 19.23
C TYR A 25 -5.21 -2.97 18.39
N LYS A 26 -4.24 -3.89 18.38
CA LYS A 26 -3.06 -3.77 17.51
C LYS A 26 -3.42 -4.07 16.06
N VAL A 27 -3.16 -3.11 15.18
CA VAL A 27 -3.36 -3.26 13.73
C VAL A 27 -2.01 -3.56 13.06
N LYS A 28 -1.91 -4.69 12.36
CA LYS A 28 -0.70 -5.10 11.63
C LYS A 28 -0.86 -4.79 10.15
N SER A 29 0.22 -4.30 9.53
CA SER A 29 0.23 -4.13 8.07
C SER A 29 0.28 -5.49 7.37
N LYS A 30 -0.51 -5.62 6.29
CA LYS A 30 -0.50 -6.79 5.39
C LYS A 30 0.63 -6.75 4.36
N ASN A 31 1.34 -5.60 4.24
CA ASN A 31 2.45 -5.43 3.31
C ASN A 31 3.62 -4.75 4.02
N TRP A 32 4.86 -5.07 3.63
CA TRP A 32 6.08 -4.56 4.27
C TRP A 32 6.64 -3.30 3.59
N VAL A 33 6.25 -3.02 2.33
CA VAL A 33 6.68 -1.84 1.58
C VAL A 33 5.71 -0.68 1.77
N ILE A 34 4.41 -0.95 1.67
CA ILE A 34 3.36 0.05 1.87
C ILE A 34 2.50 -0.36 3.06
N TRP A 35 2.19 0.60 3.94
CA TRP A 35 1.31 0.35 5.06
C TRP A 35 -0.12 0.07 4.56
N MET A 36 -0.57 -1.18 4.75
CA MET A 36 -1.90 -1.64 4.39
C MET A 36 -2.48 -2.47 5.51
N ALA A 37 -3.66 -2.13 5.97
CA ALA A 37 -4.39 -2.90 6.96
C ALA A 37 -5.87 -2.96 6.62
N ASP A 38 -6.46 -4.11 6.91
CA ASP A 38 -7.89 -4.35 6.83
C ASP A 38 -8.22 -5.15 8.09
N HIS A 39 -8.80 -4.46 9.05
CA HIS A 39 -9.04 -4.97 10.39
C HIS A 39 -10.52 -4.93 10.69
N GLN A 40 -11.11 -6.10 10.95
CA GLN A 40 -12.49 -6.21 11.37
C GLN A 40 -12.59 -5.81 12.84
N ILE A 41 -13.50 -4.90 13.13
CA ILE A 41 -13.81 -4.40 14.45
C ILE A 41 -15.14 -5.02 14.87
N SER A 42 -15.14 -5.73 15.98
CA SER A 42 -16.36 -6.33 16.53
C SER A 42 -17.11 -5.29 17.35
N ILE A 43 -18.20 -4.78 16.82
CA ILE A 43 -19.13 -3.89 17.51
C ILE A 43 -20.49 -4.60 17.62
N PRO A 44 -21.14 -4.60 18.79
CA PRO A 44 -22.48 -5.18 18.92
C PRO A 44 -23.47 -4.54 17.94
N GLY A 45 -24.05 -5.35 17.05
CA GLY A 45 -25.07 -4.92 16.10
C GLY A 45 -24.57 -4.30 14.80
N ALA A 46 -23.24 -4.21 14.57
CA ALA A 46 -22.69 -3.71 13.31
C ALA A 46 -21.39 -4.44 12.93
N GLU A 47 -21.25 -4.75 11.64
CA GLU A 47 -19.97 -5.20 11.06
C GLU A 47 -19.15 -4.00 10.63
N CYS A 48 -18.04 -3.75 11.31
CA CYS A 48 -17.16 -2.64 11.00
C CYS A 48 -15.80 -3.15 10.52
N ASN A 49 -15.28 -2.55 9.43
CA ASN A 49 -13.96 -2.84 8.88
C ASN A 49 -13.15 -1.54 8.77
N LEU A 50 -12.03 -1.50 9.49
CA LEU A 50 -11.06 -0.42 9.40
C LEU A 50 -10.07 -0.72 8.27
N VAL A 51 -10.11 0.10 7.23
CA VAL A 51 -9.28 -0.03 6.03
C VAL A 51 -8.24 1.09 6.05
N VAL A 52 -6.96 0.71 6.00
CA VAL A 52 -5.85 1.66 5.94
C VAL A 52 -4.97 1.36 4.74
N ILE A 53 -4.73 2.35 3.88
CA ILE A 53 -3.84 2.25 2.72
C ILE A 53 -2.92 3.48 2.73
N GLY A 54 -1.64 3.27 3.06
CA GLY A 54 -0.70 4.36 3.24
C GLY A 54 -1.12 5.30 4.37
N ASN A 55 -1.56 6.50 4.04
CA ASN A 55 -2.06 7.50 4.98
C ASN A 55 -3.60 7.67 4.92
N LYS A 56 -4.26 6.99 3.97
CA LYS A 56 -5.73 7.03 3.88
C LYS A 56 -6.30 6.00 4.85
N ILE A 57 -7.21 6.47 5.71
CA ILE A 57 -7.94 5.67 6.68
C ILE A 57 -9.41 5.76 6.29
N SER A 58 -10.07 4.63 6.12
CA SER A 58 -11.49 4.55 5.80
C SER A 58 -12.16 3.54 6.72
N LEU A 59 -13.40 3.82 7.08
CA LEU A 59 -14.22 2.94 7.89
C LEU A 59 -15.40 2.45 7.05
N ALA A 60 -15.57 1.14 6.97
CA ALA A 60 -16.75 0.54 6.38
C ALA A 60 -17.65 -0.03 7.47
N VAL A 61 -18.94 0.24 7.37
CA VAL A 61 -19.97 -0.25 8.29
C VAL A 61 -21.04 -0.98 7.48
N ASN A 62 -21.35 -2.20 7.91
CA ASN A 62 -22.34 -3.05 7.24
C ASN A 62 -22.12 -3.18 5.72
N GLY A 63 -20.86 -3.34 5.31
CA GLY A 63 -20.49 -3.53 3.92
C GLY A 63 -20.42 -2.26 3.06
N THR A 64 -20.44 -1.06 3.66
CA THR A 64 -20.40 0.21 2.93
C THR A 64 -19.45 1.19 3.60
N TYR A 65 -18.61 1.88 2.80
CA TYR A 65 -17.72 2.92 3.32
C TYR A 65 -18.54 4.16 3.76
N LEU A 66 -18.20 4.70 4.96
CA LEU A 66 -18.88 5.88 5.49
C LEU A 66 -18.54 7.17 4.74
N GLU A 67 -17.39 7.24 4.07
CA GLU A 67 -16.90 8.45 3.41
C GLU A 67 -17.63 8.74 2.10
N ASP A 68 -17.90 7.72 1.29
CA ASP A 68 -18.40 7.86 -0.08
C ASP A 68 -19.59 6.95 -0.42
N GLY A 69 -20.04 6.14 0.54
CA GLY A 69 -21.14 5.19 0.32
C GLY A 69 -20.80 4.04 -0.64
N ALA A 70 -19.52 3.89 -1.03
CA ALA A 70 -19.11 2.82 -1.90
C ALA A 70 -19.17 1.44 -1.20
N PRO A 71 -19.45 0.35 -1.92
CA PRO A 71 -19.45 -0.97 -1.34
C PRO A 71 -18.04 -1.33 -0.83
N TYR A 72 -17.97 -1.90 0.37
CA TYR A 72 -16.73 -2.39 0.94
C TYR A 72 -16.23 -3.62 0.17
N GLU A 73 -14.98 -3.57 -0.26
CA GLU A 73 -14.25 -4.73 -0.77
C GLU A 73 -13.00 -4.98 0.10
N PRO A 74 -12.78 -6.22 0.58
CA PRO A 74 -11.57 -6.56 1.33
C PRO A 74 -10.31 -6.22 0.54
N ILE A 75 -9.32 -5.60 1.21
CA ILE A 75 -8.05 -5.27 0.56
C ILE A 75 -7.33 -6.54 0.14
N ARG A 76 -7.01 -6.65 -1.14
CA ARG A 76 -6.13 -7.70 -1.66
C ARG A 76 -4.69 -7.40 -1.28
N ASN A 77 -3.96 -8.45 -0.91
CA ASN A 77 -2.52 -8.34 -0.74
C ASN A 77 -1.84 -8.07 -2.09
N ILE A 78 -0.90 -7.13 -2.07
CA ILE A 78 0.03 -6.95 -3.18
C ILE A 78 0.94 -8.18 -3.23
N PRO A 79 1.10 -8.82 -4.40
CA PRO A 79 1.97 -9.99 -4.52
C PRO A 79 3.39 -9.69 -4.05
N ALA A 80 3.99 -10.61 -3.27
CA ALA A 80 5.32 -10.43 -2.71
C ALA A 80 6.40 -10.17 -3.78
N TRP A 81 6.32 -10.86 -4.92
CA TRP A 81 7.24 -10.68 -6.05
C TRP A 81 7.21 -9.26 -6.62
N LEU A 82 6.04 -8.57 -6.60
CA LEU A 82 5.91 -7.20 -7.06
C LEU A 82 6.61 -6.22 -6.11
N ASN A 83 6.52 -6.45 -4.80
CA ASN A 83 7.28 -5.70 -3.81
C ASN A 83 8.79 -5.86 -4.03
N VAL A 84 9.26 -7.09 -4.32
CA VAL A 84 10.67 -7.36 -4.60
C VAL A 84 11.13 -6.60 -5.85
N LEU A 85 10.36 -6.63 -6.94
CA LEU A 85 10.68 -5.88 -8.16
C LEU A 85 10.79 -4.37 -7.92
N VAL A 86 9.86 -3.81 -7.16
CA VAL A 86 9.89 -2.37 -6.80
C VAL A 86 11.16 -2.04 -6.02
N VAL A 87 11.52 -2.84 -5.04
CA VAL A 87 12.72 -2.60 -4.22
C VAL A 87 14.01 -2.78 -5.04
N VAL A 88 14.10 -3.82 -5.87
CA VAL A 88 15.26 -4.05 -6.75
C VAL A 88 15.45 -2.86 -7.69
N ASN A 89 14.37 -2.40 -8.35
CA ASN A 89 14.42 -1.23 -9.23
C ASN A 89 14.85 0.03 -8.47
N ALA A 90 14.35 0.25 -7.25
CA ALA A 90 14.74 1.40 -6.44
C ALA A 90 16.23 1.36 -6.08
N VAL A 91 16.76 0.21 -5.69
CA VAL A 91 18.19 0.02 -5.38
C VAL A 91 19.04 0.30 -6.62
N ILE A 92 18.74 -0.33 -7.76
CA ILE A 92 19.46 -0.10 -9.02
C ILE A 92 19.39 1.38 -9.40
N GLY A 93 18.20 1.99 -9.31
CA GLY A 93 18.00 3.41 -9.62
C GLY A 93 18.87 4.34 -8.81
N VAL A 94 18.98 4.09 -7.50
CA VAL A 94 19.86 4.87 -6.61
C VAL A 94 21.33 4.73 -7.02
N PHE A 95 21.79 3.51 -7.22
CA PHE A 95 23.20 3.26 -7.54
C PHE A 95 23.61 3.83 -8.90
N MET A 96 22.72 3.76 -9.92
CA MET A 96 23.03 4.18 -11.27
C MET A 96 22.76 5.65 -11.54
N PHE A 97 21.72 6.21 -10.94
CA PHE A 97 21.21 7.55 -11.26
C PHE A 97 21.05 8.44 -10.02
N GLY A 98 21.50 7.99 -8.86
CA GLY A 98 21.43 8.72 -7.61
C GLY A 98 20.00 9.11 -7.22
N MET A 99 19.83 10.33 -6.72
CA MET A 99 18.54 10.84 -6.24
C MET A 99 17.47 10.93 -7.32
N ILE A 100 17.87 11.20 -8.57
CA ILE A 100 16.93 11.26 -9.71
C ILE A 100 16.34 9.86 -9.96
N GLY A 101 17.20 8.83 -9.98
CA GLY A 101 16.76 7.45 -10.12
C GLY A 101 15.82 7.02 -9.00
N LEU A 102 16.09 7.43 -7.76
CA LEU A 102 15.20 7.19 -6.63
C LEU A 102 13.83 7.84 -6.84
N ALA A 103 13.80 9.11 -7.21
CA ALA A 103 12.55 9.85 -7.41
C ALA A 103 11.65 9.20 -8.48
N VAL A 104 12.23 8.84 -9.62
CA VAL A 104 11.51 8.14 -10.70
C VAL A 104 10.98 6.80 -10.22
N ASN A 105 11.80 6.01 -9.50
CA ASN A 105 11.37 4.72 -8.97
C ASN A 105 10.23 4.85 -7.95
N VAL A 106 10.27 5.85 -7.08
CA VAL A 106 9.19 6.10 -6.10
C VAL A 106 7.88 6.41 -6.83
N LEU A 107 7.89 7.28 -7.85
CA LEU A 107 6.69 7.61 -8.62
C LEU A 107 6.11 6.37 -9.33
N LEU A 108 6.97 5.57 -9.96
CA LEU A 108 6.55 4.33 -10.63
C LEU A 108 6.09 3.25 -9.64
N ALA A 109 6.68 3.19 -8.45
CA ALA A 109 6.23 2.30 -7.39
C ALA A 109 4.82 2.66 -6.91
N LEU A 110 4.52 3.95 -6.71
CA LEU A 110 3.17 4.41 -6.35
C LEU A 110 2.13 4.02 -7.41
N LEU A 111 2.46 4.21 -8.70
CA LEU A 111 1.61 3.79 -9.81
C LEU A 111 1.40 2.27 -9.81
N THR A 112 2.47 1.50 -9.63
CA THR A 112 2.46 0.04 -9.57
C THR A 112 1.55 -0.46 -8.44
N PHE A 113 1.69 0.10 -7.25
CA PHE A 113 0.84 -0.26 -6.11
C PHE A 113 -0.63 0.11 -6.34
N LYS A 114 -0.90 1.29 -6.91
CA LYS A 114 -2.26 1.70 -7.27
C LYS A 114 -2.90 0.74 -8.27
N LEU A 115 -2.17 0.30 -9.29
CA LEU A 115 -2.66 -0.68 -10.27
C LEU A 115 -2.91 -2.05 -9.63
N SER A 116 -1.98 -2.51 -8.78
CA SER A 116 -2.11 -3.82 -8.11
C SER A 116 -3.31 -3.86 -7.16
N LEU A 117 -3.54 -2.78 -6.40
CA LEU A 117 -4.73 -2.64 -5.56
C LEU A 117 -6.02 -2.63 -6.38
N GLY A 118 -6.00 -2.05 -7.58
CA GLY A 118 -7.09 -2.09 -8.55
C GLY A 118 -7.23 -3.42 -9.32
N LYS A 119 -6.67 -4.52 -8.80
CA LYS A 119 -6.71 -5.87 -9.40
C LYS A 119 -5.97 -5.97 -10.76
N LYS A 120 -5.14 -4.98 -11.11
CA LYS A 120 -4.39 -4.90 -12.37
C LYS A 120 -2.91 -5.28 -12.17
N ASN A 121 -2.66 -6.53 -11.72
CA ASN A 121 -1.30 -7.00 -11.46
C ASN A 121 -0.44 -7.13 -12.72
N MET A 122 -1.03 -7.53 -13.86
CA MET A 122 -0.29 -7.67 -15.12
C MET A 122 0.30 -6.34 -15.63
N PRO A 123 -0.48 -5.24 -15.77
CA PRO A 123 0.10 -3.94 -16.10
C PRO A 123 1.14 -3.47 -15.09
N ALA A 124 0.91 -3.68 -13.78
CA ALA A 124 1.86 -3.34 -12.74
C ALA A 124 3.20 -4.07 -12.91
N MET A 125 3.16 -5.37 -13.26
CA MET A 125 4.34 -6.17 -13.56
C MET A 125 5.09 -5.66 -14.78
N ILE A 126 4.36 -5.41 -15.88
CA ILE A 126 4.96 -4.94 -17.13
C ILE A 126 5.71 -3.63 -16.91
N ILE A 127 5.14 -2.67 -16.18
CA ILE A 127 5.80 -1.40 -15.85
C ILE A 127 7.14 -1.64 -15.14
N GLN A 128 7.17 -2.52 -14.15
CA GLN A 128 8.38 -2.78 -13.38
C GLN A 128 9.45 -3.54 -14.18
N ILE A 129 9.05 -4.48 -15.03
CA ILE A 129 9.97 -5.21 -15.91
C ILE A 129 10.55 -4.28 -16.98
N VAL A 130 9.71 -3.47 -17.64
CA VAL A 130 10.15 -2.49 -18.65
C VAL A 130 11.14 -1.50 -18.02
N LEU A 131 10.85 -0.99 -16.85
CA LEU A 131 11.75 -0.11 -16.12
C LEU A 131 13.11 -0.79 -15.87
N LEU A 132 13.10 -2.03 -15.35
CA LEU A 132 14.32 -2.79 -15.10
C LEU A 132 15.16 -2.96 -16.37
N VAL A 133 14.52 -3.33 -17.49
CA VAL A 133 15.20 -3.51 -18.79
C VAL A 133 15.82 -2.19 -19.27
N ILE A 134 15.08 -1.08 -19.21
CA ILE A 134 15.60 0.25 -19.59
C ILE A 134 16.81 0.62 -18.73
N MET A 135 16.75 0.43 -17.42
CA MET A 135 17.85 0.74 -16.53
C MET A 135 19.09 -0.10 -16.82
N LEU A 136 18.92 -1.40 -17.10
CA LEU A 136 20.03 -2.27 -17.48
C LEU A 136 20.64 -1.86 -18.83
N LEU A 137 19.84 -1.53 -19.83
CA LEU A 137 20.33 -1.06 -21.13
C LEU A 137 21.12 0.25 -21.02
N LEU A 138 20.62 1.22 -20.21
CA LEU A 138 21.33 2.47 -19.96
C LEU A 138 22.66 2.24 -19.24
N THR A 139 22.70 1.29 -18.30
CA THR A 139 23.92 0.90 -17.59
C THR A 139 24.96 0.34 -18.54
N VAL A 140 24.55 -0.60 -19.42
CA VAL A 140 25.44 -1.20 -20.43
C VAL A 140 25.94 -0.14 -21.40
N ALA A 141 25.04 0.74 -21.88
CA ALA A 141 25.42 1.83 -22.78
C ALA A 141 26.44 2.78 -22.14
N ALA A 142 26.25 3.15 -20.87
CA ALA A 142 27.19 3.98 -20.13
C ALA A 142 28.56 3.30 -19.96
N PHE A 143 28.58 1.98 -19.70
CA PHE A 143 29.81 1.22 -19.58
C PHE A 143 30.58 1.09 -20.90
N ILE A 144 29.90 0.98 -22.05
CA ILE A 144 30.53 0.91 -23.39
C ILE A 144 31.07 2.29 -23.79
N ALA A 145 30.45 3.37 -23.36
CA ALA A 145 30.84 4.74 -23.71
C ALA A 145 31.97 5.32 -22.83
N ALA A 146 32.31 4.65 -21.71
CA ALA A 146 33.39 5.04 -20.79
C ALA A 146 34.73 4.44 -21.18
#